data_aa1dc012b8f0e612693b617b323f63b4
#
_entry.id   aa1dc012b8f0e612693b617b323f63b4
#
_cell.length_a   1.000
_cell.length_b   1.000
_cell.length_c   1.000
_cell.angle_alpha   90.00
_cell.angle_beta   90.00
_cell.angle_gamma   90.00
#
_symmetry.space_group_name_H-M   'P 1'
#
loop_
_entity.id
_entity.type
_entity.pdbx_description
1 polymer ?
#
loop_
_entity_poly.entity_id
_entity_poly.type
_entity_poly.pdbx_seq_one_letter_code
_entity_poly.pdbx_strand_id
1 'polypeptide(L)'
;KNVLDYFIVQNNEYRFVTKDFGIVSSFMRMTSELFFIHQPYKLKEGRIVYAVSGQVTLSINLIQYTAKKGDLLLLAPNSIIEMHEFTTDFEMRMMAIQNDFIQFLNKDEVLEYYIGRRENLFLPLSEKDYEMTERYFFLIWDTVHEEVFRKEVVQSLVSALLFNISY
;
A
#
# COMPACT_ATOMS: atom_id res chain seq x y z
N LYS A 1 -17.29 -1.64 6.50
CA LYS A 1 -16.56 -0.39 6.37
C LYS A 1 -15.08 -0.67 6.25
N ASN A 2 -14.40 0.00 5.33
CA ASN A 2 -12.99 -0.20 5.09
C ASN A 2 -12.18 0.26 6.30
N VAL A 3 -11.14 -0.50 6.69
CA VAL A 3 -10.26 -0.15 7.80
C VAL A 3 -9.63 1.23 7.58
N LEU A 4 -9.16 1.50 6.37
CA LEU A 4 -8.57 2.79 6.07
C LEU A 4 -9.58 3.92 6.22
N ASP A 5 -10.81 3.73 5.77
CA ASP A 5 -11.89 4.72 5.94
C ASP A 5 -12.17 5.02 7.39
N TYR A 6 -12.05 4.02 8.24
CA TYR A 6 -12.29 4.19 9.67
C TYR A 6 -11.22 5.06 10.33
N PHE A 7 -9.99 4.94 9.88
CA PHE A 7 -8.84 5.64 10.48
C PHE A 7 -8.40 6.89 9.72
N ILE A 8 -9.01 7.17 8.60
CA ILE A 8 -8.63 8.24 7.68
C ILE A 8 -8.94 9.64 8.19
N VAL A 9 -9.73 9.78 9.23
CA VAL A 9 -10.32 11.07 9.61
C VAL A 9 -9.27 12.13 9.94
N GLN A 10 -8.06 11.70 10.33
CA GLN A 10 -7.01 12.62 10.74
C GLN A 10 -5.63 12.14 10.31
N ASN A 11 -4.82 13.06 9.82
CA ASN A 11 -3.42 12.80 9.63
C ASN A 11 -2.72 12.74 11.00
N ASN A 12 -1.73 11.89 11.13
CA ASN A 12 -0.92 11.78 12.34
C ASN A 12 0.51 11.43 11.96
N GLU A 13 1.35 11.11 12.93
CA GLU A 13 2.76 10.82 12.68
C GLU A 13 3.00 9.54 11.87
N TYR A 14 1.99 8.69 11.69
CA TYR A 14 2.11 7.43 10.96
C TYR A 14 1.31 7.39 9.66
N ARG A 15 0.51 8.40 9.39
CA ARG A 15 -0.28 8.43 8.17
C ARG A 15 -0.51 9.85 7.66
N PHE A 16 -0.59 9.94 6.36
CA PHE A 16 -0.96 11.17 5.66
C PHE A 16 -1.96 10.80 4.57
N VAL A 17 -3.09 11.47 4.50
CA VAL A 17 -4.15 11.14 3.56
C VAL A 17 -4.68 12.41 2.91
N THR A 18 -4.82 12.35 1.59
CA THR A 18 -5.56 13.33 0.79
C THR A 18 -6.74 12.63 0.15
N LYS A 19 -7.52 13.36 -0.63
CA LYS A 19 -8.65 12.80 -1.37
C LYS A 19 -8.23 11.65 -2.30
N ASP A 20 -7.06 11.77 -2.93
CA ASP A 20 -6.63 10.87 -4.00
C ASP A 20 -5.53 9.91 -3.59
N PHE A 21 -4.88 10.14 -2.47
CA PHE A 21 -3.69 9.41 -2.07
C PHE A 21 -3.59 9.28 -0.56
N GLY A 22 -3.15 8.12 -0.11
CA GLY A 22 -2.86 7.88 1.30
C GLY A 22 -1.54 7.15 1.46
N ILE A 23 -0.83 7.43 2.54
CA ILE A 23 0.43 6.76 2.86
C ILE A 23 0.51 6.51 4.36
N VAL A 24 0.90 5.29 4.72
CA VAL A 24 0.99 4.83 6.11
C VAL A 24 2.39 4.25 6.31
N SER A 25 3.15 4.83 7.23
CA SER A 25 4.50 4.37 7.53
C SER A 25 4.52 3.18 8.48
N SER A 26 3.52 3.06 9.34
CA SER A 26 3.40 1.96 10.27
C SER A 26 1.93 1.60 10.44
N PHE A 27 1.53 0.48 9.87
CA PHE A 27 0.15 0.02 9.97
C PHE A 27 -0.21 -0.31 11.42
N MET A 28 0.69 -0.98 12.14
CA MET A 28 0.42 -1.40 13.51
C MET A 28 0.35 -0.24 14.50
N ARG A 29 1.11 0.83 14.26
CA ARG A 29 1.08 2.03 15.11
C ARG A 29 -0.03 3.00 14.72
N MET A 30 -0.52 2.90 13.49
CA MET A 30 -1.64 3.70 13.04
C MET A 30 -2.93 3.33 13.79
N THR A 31 -3.06 2.08 14.18
CA THR A 31 -4.22 1.59 14.92
C THR A 31 -3.81 1.06 16.28
N SER A 32 -4.61 1.39 17.30
CA SER A 32 -4.43 0.88 18.65
C SER A 32 -5.32 -0.33 18.93
N GLU A 33 -6.18 -0.71 17.99
CA GLU A 33 -7.17 -1.76 18.19
C GLU A 33 -7.04 -2.86 17.14
N LEU A 34 -7.30 -4.09 17.54
CA LEU A 34 -7.20 -5.27 16.68
C LEU A 34 -8.55 -5.70 16.08
N PHE A 35 -9.53 -4.80 16.05
CA PHE A 35 -10.85 -5.14 15.55
C PHE A 35 -10.87 -5.49 14.06
N PHE A 36 -9.81 -5.18 13.33
CA PHE A 36 -9.69 -5.53 11.93
C PHE A 36 -9.38 -7.01 11.69
N ILE A 37 -8.99 -7.76 12.74
CA ILE A 37 -8.70 -9.19 12.61
C ILE A 37 -10.02 -9.94 12.39
N HIS A 38 -10.01 -10.88 11.44
CA HIS A 38 -11.18 -11.67 11.04
C HIS A 38 -12.37 -10.84 10.56
N GLN A 39 -12.11 -9.59 10.16
CA GLN A 39 -13.13 -8.72 9.61
C GLN A 39 -12.84 -8.52 8.12
N PRO A 40 -13.65 -9.12 7.24
CA PRO A 40 -13.49 -8.86 5.81
C PRO A 40 -13.89 -7.43 5.49
N TYR A 41 -13.13 -6.79 4.63
CA TYR A 41 -13.47 -5.46 4.15
C TYR A 41 -13.03 -5.27 2.72
N LYS A 42 -13.79 -4.47 2.00
CA LYS A 42 -13.60 -4.23 0.59
C LYS A 42 -12.80 -2.96 0.39
N LEU A 43 -11.72 -3.06 -0.36
CA LEU A 43 -10.89 -1.90 -0.67
C LEU A 43 -11.59 -1.01 -1.68
N LYS A 44 -11.55 0.29 -1.47
CA LYS A 44 -12.11 1.26 -2.42
C LYS A 44 -11.08 1.64 -3.48
N GLU A 45 -9.84 1.75 -3.07
CA GLU A 45 -8.74 2.14 -3.95
C GLU A 45 -7.67 1.08 -4.00
N GLY A 46 -6.80 1.15 -4.99
CA GLY A 46 -5.65 0.27 -5.08
C GLY A 46 -4.68 0.49 -3.93
N ARG A 47 -3.94 -0.53 -3.55
CA ARG A 47 -2.97 -0.48 -2.46
C ARG A 47 -1.64 -1.06 -2.89
N ILE A 48 -0.58 -0.40 -2.45
CA ILE A 48 0.78 -0.94 -2.49
C ILE A 48 1.14 -1.19 -1.03
N VAL A 49 1.36 -2.46 -0.68
CA VAL A 49 1.61 -2.86 0.70
C VAL A 49 2.86 -3.72 0.74
N TYR A 50 3.74 -3.50 1.71
CA TYR A 50 4.86 -4.41 1.90
C TYR A 50 5.20 -4.56 3.37
N ALA A 51 5.63 -5.78 3.73
CA ALA A 51 6.00 -6.10 5.10
C ALA A 51 7.45 -5.70 5.37
N VAL A 52 7.70 -5.09 6.53
CA VAL A 52 9.03 -4.67 6.95
C VAL A 52 9.57 -5.52 8.10
N SER A 53 8.71 -6.22 8.82
CA SER A 53 9.10 -7.15 9.88
C SER A 53 7.98 -8.13 10.15
N GLY A 54 8.34 -9.27 10.76
CA GLY A 54 7.37 -10.30 11.11
C GLY A 54 6.67 -10.90 9.92
N GLN A 55 5.49 -11.45 10.17
CA GLN A 55 4.66 -12.00 9.09
C GLN A 55 3.18 -11.89 9.42
N VAL A 56 2.36 -11.92 8.39
CA VAL A 56 0.90 -11.87 8.48
C VAL A 56 0.30 -12.93 7.55
N THR A 57 -0.76 -13.56 8.04
CA THR A 57 -1.60 -14.44 7.22
C THR A 57 -2.89 -13.69 6.92
N LEU A 58 -3.22 -13.59 5.65
CA LEU A 58 -4.39 -12.84 5.19
C LEU A 58 -5.02 -13.55 3.99
N SER A 59 -6.29 -13.26 3.75
CA SER A 59 -6.98 -13.71 2.54
C SER A 59 -7.22 -12.51 1.64
N ILE A 60 -7.05 -12.72 0.34
CA ILE A 60 -7.37 -11.75 -0.71
C ILE A 60 -8.32 -12.45 -1.65
N ASN A 61 -9.56 -11.99 -1.71
CA ASN A 61 -10.62 -12.62 -2.51
C ASN A 61 -10.71 -14.12 -2.23
N LEU A 62 -10.70 -14.49 -0.93
CA LEU A 62 -10.82 -15.87 -0.43
C LEU A 62 -9.58 -16.75 -0.64
N ILE A 63 -8.50 -16.21 -1.20
CA ILE A 63 -7.24 -16.94 -1.35
C ILE A 63 -6.30 -16.51 -0.23
N GLN A 64 -5.80 -17.47 0.52
CA GLN A 64 -4.92 -17.20 1.66
C GLN A 64 -3.47 -17.04 1.24
N TYR A 65 -2.83 -16.04 1.80
CA TYR A 65 -1.41 -15.74 1.60
C TYR A 65 -0.73 -15.54 2.95
N THR A 66 0.56 -15.81 2.99
CA THR A 66 1.41 -15.44 4.12
C THR A 66 2.48 -14.49 3.60
N ALA A 67 2.50 -13.28 4.12
CA ALA A 67 3.47 -12.26 3.74
C ALA A 67 4.45 -12.02 4.88
N LYS A 68 5.72 -11.96 4.56
CA LYS A 68 6.81 -11.70 5.50
C LYS A 68 7.69 -10.57 4.98
N LYS A 69 8.64 -10.15 5.78
CA LYS A 69 9.56 -9.07 5.38
C LYS A 69 10.08 -9.28 3.95
N GLY A 70 9.95 -8.24 3.15
CA GLY A 70 10.36 -8.26 1.75
C GLY A 70 9.27 -8.65 0.77
N ASP A 71 8.11 -9.09 1.24
CA ASP A 71 6.99 -9.39 0.36
C ASP A 71 6.17 -8.13 0.10
N LEU A 72 5.85 -7.91 -1.16
CA LEU A 72 5.05 -6.76 -1.60
C LEU A 72 3.79 -7.25 -2.25
N LEU A 73 2.68 -6.59 -1.92
CA LEU A 73 1.38 -6.88 -2.51
C LEU A 73 0.87 -5.64 -3.24
N LEU A 74 0.42 -5.85 -4.47
CA LEU A 74 -0.34 -4.85 -5.20
C LEU A 74 -1.80 -5.31 -5.17
N LEU A 75 -2.63 -4.55 -4.48
CA LEU A 75 -4.03 -4.91 -4.27
C LEU A 75 -4.92 -4.03 -5.13
N ALA A 76 -5.78 -4.69 -5.91
CA ALA A 76 -6.68 -4.00 -6.82
C ALA A 76 -7.88 -3.41 -6.06
N PRO A 77 -8.48 -2.33 -6.59
CA PRO A 77 -9.75 -1.84 -6.06
C PRO A 77 -10.81 -2.93 -6.06
N ASN A 78 -11.69 -2.89 -5.08
CA ASN A 78 -12.78 -3.85 -4.88
C ASN A 78 -12.34 -5.23 -4.38
N SER A 79 -11.06 -5.43 -4.12
CA SER A 79 -10.59 -6.66 -3.47
C SER A 79 -11.12 -6.75 -2.06
N ILE A 80 -11.45 -7.97 -1.64
CA ILE A 80 -11.92 -8.24 -0.28
C ILE A 80 -10.76 -8.83 0.50
N ILE A 81 -10.38 -8.14 1.56
CA ILE A 81 -9.22 -8.48 2.39
C ILE A 81 -9.71 -8.91 3.76
N GLU A 82 -9.13 -9.99 4.27
CA GLU A 82 -9.35 -10.41 5.64
C GLU A 82 -8.01 -10.78 6.27
N MET A 83 -7.66 -10.13 7.37
CA MET A 83 -6.45 -10.47 8.12
C MET A 83 -6.78 -11.53 9.16
N HIS A 84 -6.02 -12.62 9.20
CA HIS A 84 -6.29 -13.75 10.09
C HIS A 84 -5.41 -13.72 11.32
N GLU A 85 -4.10 -13.61 11.14
CA GLU A 85 -3.17 -13.58 12.27
C GLU A 85 -1.86 -12.92 11.85
N PHE A 86 -1.11 -12.46 12.83
CA PHE A 86 0.20 -11.87 12.60
C PHE A 86 1.10 -12.12 13.80
N THR A 87 2.41 -12.09 13.54
CA THR A 87 3.41 -12.22 14.61
C THR A 87 3.48 -10.93 15.43
N THR A 88 4.01 -11.02 16.65
CA THR A 88 4.08 -9.85 17.54
C THR A 88 4.96 -8.73 17.01
N ASP A 89 5.93 -9.07 16.16
CA ASP A 89 6.84 -8.10 15.54
C ASP A 89 6.38 -7.67 14.13
N PHE A 90 5.17 -8.05 13.72
CA PHE A 90 4.66 -7.70 12.39
C PHE A 90 4.55 -6.20 12.22
N GLU A 91 5.01 -5.72 11.06
CA GLU A 91 4.82 -4.34 10.64
C GLU A 91 4.77 -4.26 9.13
N MET A 92 3.96 -3.35 8.61
CA MET A 92 3.88 -3.10 7.18
C MET A 92 3.69 -1.63 6.89
N ARG A 93 4.11 -1.24 5.68
CA ARG A 93 3.87 0.09 5.12
C ARG A 93 2.90 0.00 3.96
N MET A 94 2.16 1.06 3.73
CA MET A 94 1.10 1.02 2.74
C MET A 94 0.94 2.37 2.04
N MET A 95 0.58 2.30 0.76
CA MET A 95 0.09 3.45 0.01
C MET A 95 -1.26 3.09 -0.60
N ALA A 96 -2.22 4.00 -0.51
CA ALA A 96 -3.54 3.87 -1.13
C ALA A 96 -3.63 4.86 -2.27
N ILE A 97 -4.04 4.40 -3.45
CA ILE A 97 -3.98 5.16 -4.68
C ILE A 97 -5.31 5.10 -5.40
N GLN A 98 -5.96 6.24 -5.58
CA GLN A 98 -7.15 6.33 -6.43
C GLN A 98 -6.75 6.15 -7.89
N ASN A 99 -7.64 5.58 -8.69
CA ASN A 99 -7.36 5.29 -10.10
C ASN A 99 -6.91 6.51 -10.89
N ASP A 100 -7.49 7.66 -10.63
CA ASP A 100 -7.17 8.89 -11.34
C ASP A 100 -5.89 9.57 -10.86
N PHE A 101 -5.34 9.13 -9.72
CA PHE A 101 -4.13 9.72 -9.18
C PHE A 101 -2.93 9.56 -10.11
N ILE A 102 -2.84 8.44 -10.82
CA ILE A 102 -1.75 8.17 -11.78
C ILE A 102 -2.27 8.02 -13.21
N GLN A 103 -3.43 8.58 -13.49
CA GLN A 103 -4.12 8.44 -14.77
C GLN A 103 -3.29 8.93 -15.95
N PHE A 104 -2.49 9.95 -15.75
CA PHE A 104 -1.64 10.48 -16.84
C PHE A 104 -0.59 9.47 -17.32
N LEU A 105 -0.37 8.41 -16.58
CA LEU A 105 0.57 7.34 -16.90
C LEU A 105 -0.11 6.10 -17.48
N ASN A 106 -1.43 6.12 -17.60
CA ASN A 106 -2.23 4.97 -18.05
C ASN A 106 -1.92 4.51 -19.48
N LYS A 107 -1.15 5.28 -20.22
CA LYS A 107 -0.75 4.90 -21.58
C LYS A 107 0.45 3.97 -21.61
N ASP A 108 1.04 3.73 -20.45
CA ASP A 108 2.19 2.84 -20.34
C ASP A 108 1.73 1.41 -20.08
N GLU A 109 2.27 0.46 -20.82
CA GLU A 109 1.89 -0.95 -20.73
C GLU A 109 2.05 -1.52 -19.32
N VAL A 110 3.07 -1.09 -18.60
CA VAL A 110 3.35 -1.62 -17.27
C VAL A 110 2.27 -1.22 -16.28
N LEU A 111 1.92 0.07 -16.27
CA LEU A 111 0.87 0.55 -15.38
C LEU A 111 -0.49 -0.01 -15.76
N GLU A 112 -0.76 -0.13 -17.04
CA GLU A 112 -1.98 -0.74 -17.52
C GLU A 112 -2.07 -2.20 -17.11
N TYR A 113 -0.95 -2.90 -17.09
CA TYR A 113 -0.90 -4.28 -16.61
C TYR A 113 -1.39 -4.39 -15.17
N TYR A 114 -0.93 -3.52 -14.28
CA TYR A 114 -1.31 -3.58 -12.87
C TYR A 114 -2.67 -2.98 -12.57
N ILE A 115 -2.98 -1.85 -13.21
CA ILE A 115 -4.19 -1.09 -12.91
C ILE A 115 -5.34 -1.53 -13.79
N GLY A 116 -5.08 -1.75 -15.08
CA GLY A 116 -6.10 -2.14 -16.04
C GLY A 116 -6.66 -3.51 -15.82
N ARG A 117 -5.83 -4.47 -15.46
CA ARG A 117 -6.26 -5.85 -15.20
C ARG A 117 -7.00 -6.00 -13.89
N ARG A 118 -6.78 -5.08 -12.96
CA ARG A 118 -7.38 -5.12 -11.61
C ARG A 118 -7.14 -6.45 -10.90
N GLU A 119 -5.99 -7.03 -11.12
CA GLU A 119 -5.56 -8.26 -10.47
C GLU A 119 -4.61 -7.96 -9.32
N ASN A 120 -4.69 -8.79 -8.30
CA ASN A 120 -3.77 -8.70 -7.18
C ASN A 120 -2.47 -9.40 -7.54
N LEU A 121 -1.36 -8.82 -7.08
CA LEU A 121 -0.04 -9.42 -7.28
C LEU A 121 0.66 -9.57 -5.95
N PHE A 122 1.28 -10.73 -5.76
CA PHE A 122 2.14 -11.01 -4.63
C PHE A 122 3.56 -11.15 -5.16
N LEU A 123 4.45 -10.25 -4.74
CA LEU A 123 5.81 -10.16 -5.26
C LEU A 123 6.82 -10.29 -4.13
N PRO A 124 7.51 -11.44 -4.00
CA PRO A 124 8.66 -11.52 -3.09
C PRO A 124 9.79 -10.68 -3.69
N LEU A 125 10.20 -9.64 -2.96
CA LEU A 125 11.25 -8.75 -3.43
C LEU A 125 12.62 -9.30 -3.05
N SER A 126 13.61 -9.11 -3.93
CA SER A 126 15.00 -9.31 -3.57
C SER A 126 15.39 -8.27 -2.52
N GLU A 127 16.49 -8.51 -1.82
CA GLU A 127 16.98 -7.54 -0.83
C GLU A 127 17.23 -6.17 -1.47
N LYS A 128 17.78 -6.16 -2.68
CA LYS A 128 18.02 -4.93 -3.43
C LYS A 128 16.70 -4.20 -3.75
N ASP A 129 15.69 -4.93 -4.21
CA ASP A 129 14.41 -4.33 -4.57
C ASP A 129 13.65 -3.88 -3.32
N TYR A 130 13.79 -4.59 -2.22
CA TYR A 130 13.23 -4.17 -0.95
C TYR A 130 13.85 -2.83 -0.49
N GLU A 131 15.17 -2.72 -0.54
CA GLU A 131 15.85 -1.48 -0.17
C GLU A 131 15.44 -0.32 -1.08
N MET A 132 15.31 -0.58 -2.37
CA MET A 132 14.85 0.43 -3.32
C MET A 132 13.42 0.88 -3.00
N THR A 133 12.54 -0.08 -2.69
CA THR A 133 11.15 0.21 -2.28
C THR A 133 11.12 1.10 -1.05
N GLU A 134 11.95 0.80 -0.05
CA GLU A 134 12.06 1.62 1.17
C GLU A 134 12.52 3.05 0.85
N ARG A 135 13.48 3.20 -0.06
CA ARG A 135 13.94 4.53 -0.46
C ARG A 135 12.84 5.33 -1.14
N TYR A 136 12.11 4.73 -2.07
CA TYR A 136 10.97 5.38 -2.72
C TYR A 136 9.89 5.74 -1.71
N PHE A 137 9.59 4.81 -0.82
CA PHE A 137 8.57 5.05 0.20
C PHE A 137 8.91 6.28 1.04
N PHE A 138 10.12 6.35 1.57
CA PHE A 138 10.48 7.46 2.45
C PHE A 138 10.69 8.77 1.71
N LEU A 139 11.06 8.73 0.44
CA LEU A 139 11.08 9.93 -0.37
C LEU A 139 9.66 10.47 -0.59
N ILE A 140 8.70 9.60 -0.85
CA ILE A 140 7.29 9.98 -0.94
C ILE A 140 6.80 10.50 0.41
N TRP A 141 7.12 9.80 1.49
CA TRP A 141 6.76 10.19 2.85
C TRP A 141 7.25 11.60 3.18
N ASP A 142 8.50 11.87 2.90
CA ASP A 142 9.07 13.19 3.15
C ASP A 142 8.43 14.27 2.27
N THR A 143 8.14 13.92 1.02
CA THR A 143 7.52 14.85 0.07
C THR A 143 6.12 15.27 0.51
N VAL A 144 5.30 14.34 1.02
CA VAL A 144 3.95 14.67 1.47
C VAL A 144 3.94 15.51 2.73
N HIS A 145 5.02 15.49 3.51
CA HIS A 145 5.13 16.27 4.75
C HIS A 145 5.79 17.65 4.56
N GLU A 146 6.12 18.01 3.32
CA GLU A 146 6.61 19.37 3.04
C GLU A 146 5.50 20.39 3.22
N GLU A 147 5.86 21.66 3.41
CA GLU A 147 4.91 22.74 3.64
C GLU A 147 3.82 22.82 2.56
N VAL A 148 4.23 22.62 1.31
CA VAL A 148 3.31 22.64 0.18
C VAL A 148 3.21 21.23 -0.40
N PHE A 149 2.01 20.68 -0.47
CA PHE A 149 1.78 19.38 -1.09
C PHE A 149 1.92 19.49 -2.60
N ARG A 150 2.93 18.83 -3.16
CA ARG A 150 3.19 18.81 -4.59
C ARG A 150 2.72 17.50 -5.19
N LYS A 151 1.47 17.48 -5.60
CA LYS A 151 0.81 16.28 -6.13
C LYS A 151 1.60 15.64 -7.28
N GLU A 152 2.09 16.44 -8.21
CA GLU A 152 2.81 15.93 -9.37
C GLU A 152 4.10 15.22 -9.01
N VAL A 153 4.78 15.68 -7.97
CA VAL A 153 6.00 15.03 -7.49
C VAL A 153 5.65 13.67 -6.90
N VAL A 154 4.62 13.60 -6.08
CA VAL A 154 4.18 12.35 -5.47
C VAL A 154 3.72 11.36 -6.55
N GLN A 155 2.95 11.80 -7.52
CA GLN A 155 2.53 10.98 -8.66
C GLN A 155 3.74 10.40 -9.41
N SER A 156 4.74 11.22 -9.65
CA SER A 156 5.95 10.80 -10.35
C SER A 156 6.75 9.78 -9.56
N LEU A 157 6.86 9.96 -8.26
CA LEU A 157 7.58 9.03 -7.39
C LEU A 157 6.86 7.69 -7.29
N VAL A 158 5.55 7.70 -7.13
CA VAL A 158 4.75 6.46 -7.10
C VAL A 158 4.90 5.71 -8.41
N SER A 159 4.88 6.42 -9.52
CA SER A 159 5.05 5.82 -10.84
C SER A 159 6.43 5.21 -11.01
N ALA A 160 7.47 5.92 -10.57
CA ALA A 160 8.84 5.42 -10.60
C ALA A 160 8.97 4.12 -9.78
N LEU A 161 8.35 4.09 -8.61
CA LEU A 161 8.33 2.88 -7.79
C LEU A 161 7.68 1.71 -8.54
N LEU A 162 6.51 1.94 -9.12
CA LEU A 162 5.78 0.90 -9.86
C LEU A 162 6.59 0.38 -11.04
N PHE A 163 7.28 1.26 -11.76
CA PHE A 163 8.17 0.84 -12.84
C PHE A 163 9.33 -0.01 -12.32
N ASN A 164 9.91 0.35 -11.19
CA ASN A 164 11.03 -0.41 -10.62
C ASN A 164 10.63 -1.83 -10.23
N ILE A 165 9.49 -1.99 -9.60
CA ILE A 165 9.05 -3.33 -9.17
C ILE A 165 8.52 -4.18 -10.32
N SER A 166 8.27 -3.58 -11.49
CA SER A 166 7.76 -4.28 -12.67
C SER A 166 8.86 -4.98 -13.47
N TYR A 167 10.09 -4.64 -13.23
CA TYR A 167 11.24 -5.17 -13.91
C TYR A 167 12.18 -5.81 -12.89
#